data_44988aa8116977ed45e41ffa4816eb89
#
_entry.id   44988aa8116977ed45e41ffa4816eb89
#
_cell.length_a   1.000
_cell.length_b   1.000
_cell.length_c   1.000
_cell.angle_alpha   90.00
_cell.angle_beta   90.00
_cell.angle_gamma   90.00
#
_symmetry.space_group_name_H-M   'P 1'
#
loop_
_entity.id
_entity.type
_entity.pdbx_description
1 polymer ?
#
loop_
_entity_poly.entity_id
_entity_poly.type
_entity_poly.pdbx_seq_one_letter_code
_entity_poly.pdbx_strand_id
1 'polypeptide(L)'
;QLVTETVTFEDATLNTSGILTGEKLAEEVTGDTGTYKEYSGTFYTSGTASFQCYYSDQWGSPYTAGFTVSNNTNMETPGLGDQYSVYAKGGAKDSKKFAVGYYDSYNASQGKAGAVPTVTFSKKVNPLNIWISNSTYAFCWWTLGEGDMGGTIAPPEKVDAILSMRGYADGTLKKEVAFKLVDEEKGLVVDEWTNVDLTPLGWVDKIEFHFVCENVNAPAYFCIDDLTVATELNY
;
A
#
# COMPACT_ATOMS: atom_id res chain seq x y z
N GLN A 1 -6.47 -30.60 -2.30
CA GLN A 1 -6.51 -29.85 -3.57
C GLN A 1 -6.26 -28.38 -3.30
N LEU A 2 -5.38 -27.73 -4.11
CA LEU A 2 -5.14 -26.30 -4.06
C LEU A 2 -6.15 -25.57 -4.96
N VAL A 3 -6.64 -24.43 -4.47
CA VAL A 3 -7.42 -23.46 -5.24
C VAL A 3 -6.73 -22.11 -5.18
N THR A 4 -6.97 -21.26 -6.17
CA THR A 4 -6.42 -19.90 -6.21
C THR A 4 -7.50 -18.88 -5.92
N GLU A 5 -7.12 -17.81 -5.22
CA GLU A 5 -7.91 -16.61 -5.02
C GLU A 5 -7.13 -15.42 -5.53
N THR A 6 -7.80 -14.49 -6.19
CA THR A 6 -7.19 -13.23 -6.63
C THR A 6 -7.96 -12.05 -6.05
N VAL A 7 -7.26 -11.18 -5.36
CA VAL A 7 -7.80 -9.92 -4.84
C VAL A 7 -7.70 -8.86 -5.93
N THR A 8 -8.84 -8.44 -6.46
CA THR A 8 -8.92 -7.47 -7.57
C THR A 8 -9.36 -6.09 -7.12
N PHE A 9 -9.83 -5.94 -5.89
CA PHE A 9 -10.41 -4.72 -5.32
C PHE A 9 -11.68 -4.20 -6.03
N GLU A 10 -12.12 -4.85 -7.10
CA GLU A 10 -13.25 -4.36 -7.94
C GLU A 10 -14.59 -4.31 -7.20
N ASP A 11 -14.78 -5.13 -6.16
CA ASP A 11 -15.99 -5.16 -5.33
C ASP A 11 -16.00 -4.11 -4.20
N ALA A 12 -14.91 -3.36 -4.01
CA ALA A 12 -14.85 -2.34 -2.99
C ALA A 12 -15.83 -1.19 -3.27
N THR A 13 -16.54 -0.74 -2.24
CA THR A 13 -17.43 0.41 -2.32
C THR A 13 -16.66 1.67 -1.97
N LEU A 14 -16.44 2.52 -2.98
CA LEU A 14 -15.68 3.76 -2.83
C LEU A 14 -16.60 4.93 -2.46
N ASN A 15 -16.04 5.93 -1.77
CA ASN A 15 -16.72 7.18 -1.47
C ASN A 15 -16.75 8.12 -2.72
N THR A 16 -17.26 9.33 -2.55
CA THR A 16 -17.35 10.32 -3.65
C THR A 16 -15.99 10.81 -4.17
N SER A 17 -14.93 10.64 -3.38
CA SER A 17 -13.55 10.93 -3.79
C SER A 17 -12.87 9.75 -4.49
N GLY A 18 -13.58 8.64 -4.67
CA GLY A 18 -13.05 7.44 -5.32
C GLY A 18 -12.10 6.62 -4.45
N ILE A 19 -12.25 6.66 -3.13
CA ILE A 19 -11.42 5.90 -2.19
C ILE A 19 -12.24 5.17 -1.13
N LEU A 20 -11.66 4.11 -0.58
CA LEU A 20 -12.13 3.41 0.62
C LEU A 20 -11.01 3.40 1.65
N THR A 21 -11.31 3.93 2.84
CA THR A 21 -10.42 4.01 3.99
C THR A 21 -11.10 3.45 5.25
N GLY A 22 -10.44 3.56 6.39
CA GLY A 22 -11.02 3.24 7.69
C GLY A 22 -11.97 4.31 8.26
N GLU A 23 -12.27 5.39 7.53
CA GLU A 23 -13.05 6.53 8.03
C GLU A 23 -14.38 6.14 8.67
N LYS A 24 -15.15 5.28 8.02
CA LYS A 24 -16.46 4.82 8.52
C LYS A 24 -16.38 3.91 9.74
N LEU A 25 -15.21 3.38 10.03
CA LEU A 25 -14.94 2.51 11.18
C LEU A 25 -14.32 3.29 12.35
N ALA A 26 -13.96 4.55 12.12
CA ALA A 26 -13.28 5.37 13.11
C ALA A 26 -14.24 5.76 14.26
N GLU A 27 -13.73 5.62 15.47
CA GLU A 27 -14.41 5.96 16.71
C GLU A 27 -13.74 7.13 17.41
N GLU A 28 -14.51 7.83 18.25
CA GLU A 28 -14.03 8.98 18.99
C GLU A 28 -13.01 8.56 20.05
N VAL A 29 -11.88 9.21 20.07
CA VAL A 29 -10.82 9.06 21.08
C VAL A 29 -10.42 10.43 21.61
N THR A 30 -9.94 10.48 22.86
CA THR A 30 -9.41 11.68 23.48
C THR A 30 -7.90 11.57 23.62
N GLY A 31 -7.19 12.49 22.99
CA GLY A 31 -5.74 12.59 23.06
C GLY A 31 -5.31 13.95 23.61
N ASP A 32 -4.01 14.21 23.59
CA ASP A 32 -3.41 15.45 24.10
C ASP A 32 -3.89 16.72 23.35
N THR A 33 -4.30 16.55 22.09
CA THR A 33 -4.78 17.63 21.22
C THR A 33 -6.32 17.82 21.27
N GLY A 34 -7.02 17.02 22.07
CA GLY A 34 -8.48 17.02 22.16
C GLY A 34 -9.11 15.75 21.63
N THR A 35 -10.40 15.82 21.30
CA THR A 35 -11.17 14.69 20.78
C THR A 35 -11.09 14.63 19.26
N TYR A 36 -10.82 13.44 18.74
CA TYR A 36 -10.75 13.14 17.30
C TYR A 36 -11.20 11.70 17.03
N LYS A 37 -11.32 11.34 15.76
CA LYS A 37 -11.67 9.99 15.36
C LYS A 37 -10.44 9.22 14.90
N GLU A 38 -10.36 7.96 15.30
CA GLU A 38 -9.23 7.08 14.97
C GLU A 38 -9.74 5.67 14.68
N TYR A 39 -9.09 4.99 13.75
CA TYR A 39 -9.25 3.56 13.49
C TYR A 39 -7.91 2.91 13.14
N SER A 40 -7.67 1.72 13.66
CA SER A 40 -6.55 0.86 13.28
C SER A 40 -7.04 -0.56 13.12
N GLY A 41 -6.83 -1.16 11.95
CA GLY A 41 -7.20 -2.55 11.72
C GLY A 41 -7.68 -2.84 10.31
N THR A 42 -8.43 -3.91 10.17
CA THR A 42 -9.00 -4.36 8.89
C THR A 42 -10.11 -3.41 8.43
N PHE A 43 -10.03 -2.95 7.18
CA PHE A 43 -11.05 -2.09 6.55
C PHE A 43 -11.62 -2.68 5.25
N TYR A 44 -10.96 -3.68 4.68
CA TYR A 44 -11.38 -4.35 3.45
C TYR A 44 -10.97 -5.82 3.49
N THR A 45 -11.88 -6.69 3.07
CA THR A 45 -11.66 -8.15 3.02
C THR A 45 -12.10 -8.69 1.68
N SER A 46 -11.29 -9.55 1.08
CA SER A 46 -11.60 -10.29 -0.14
C SER A 46 -11.14 -11.74 0.02
N GLY A 47 -12.06 -12.69 -0.01
CA GLY A 47 -11.74 -14.09 0.24
C GLY A 47 -11.07 -14.29 1.60
N THR A 48 -9.90 -14.90 1.60
CA THR A 48 -9.09 -15.12 2.82
C THR A 48 -8.29 -13.90 3.25
N ALA A 49 -8.13 -12.89 2.36
CA ALA A 49 -7.25 -11.74 2.58
C ALA A 49 -7.99 -10.58 3.25
N SER A 50 -7.41 -10.02 4.30
CA SER A 50 -7.87 -8.82 5.01
C SER A 50 -6.78 -7.76 4.98
N PHE A 51 -7.15 -6.54 4.53
CA PHE A 51 -6.25 -5.41 4.38
C PHE A 51 -6.42 -4.46 5.54
N GLN A 52 -5.30 -3.98 6.09
CA GLN A 52 -5.28 -3.10 7.25
C GLN A 52 -4.98 -1.66 6.87
N CYS A 53 -5.52 -0.74 7.67
CA CYS A 53 -5.21 0.68 7.60
C CYS A 53 -5.09 1.29 9.00
N TYR A 54 -4.48 2.47 9.03
CA TYR A 54 -4.56 3.42 10.13
C TYR A 54 -5.25 4.69 9.62
N TYR A 55 -6.25 5.16 10.36
CA TYR A 55 -7.00 6.38 10.04
C TYR A 55 -7.06 7.31 11.25
N SER A 56 -6.90 8.62 11.02
CA SER A 56 -7.09 9.65 12.04
C SER A 56 -7.52 10.97 11.40
N ASP A 57 -8.38 11.72 12.08
CA ASP A 57 -8.70 13.11 11.73
C ASP A 57 -8.16 14.11 12.77
N GLN A 58 -7.18 13.71 13.56
CA GLN A 58 -6.60 14.47 14.67
C GLN A 58 -6.16 15.89 14.29
N TRP A 59 -5.72 16.09 13.06
CA TRP A 59 -5.19 17.36 12.58
C TRP A 59 -6.21 18.18 11.77
N GLY A 60 -7.49 17.89 11.92
CA GLY A 60 -8.58 18.61 11.26
C GLY A 60 -8.85 18.20 9.81
N SER A 61 -8.13 17.21 9.31
CA SER A 61 -8.37 16.59 8.00
C SER A 61 -8.10 15.09 8.06
N PRO A 62 -8.75 14.29 7.19
CA PRO A 62 -8.49 12.86 7.11
C PRO A 62 -7.02 12.55 6.83
N TYR A 63 -6.46 11.66 7.63
CA TYR A 63 -5.13 11.09 7.47
C TYR A 63 -5.24 9.58 7.41
N THR A 64 -4.57 8.97 6.45
CA THR A 64 -4.60 7.52 6.27
C THR A 64 -3.20 6.98 5.98
N ALA A 65 -2.88 5.86 6.64
CA ALA A 65 -1.69 5.06 6.39
C ALA A 65 -2.06 3.59 6.24
N GLY A 66 -1.11 2.74 5.89
CA GLY A 66 -1.41 1.38 5.50
C GLY A 66 -2.05 1.37 4.12
N PHE A 67 -3.09 0.57 3.91
CA PHE A 67 -3.76 0.49 2.60
C PHE A 67 -4.96 1.41 2.49
N THR A 68 -5.20 1.89 1.27
CA THR A 68 -6.40 2.58 0.80
C THR A 68 -6.81 1.95 -0.53
N VAL A 69 -8.06 1.59 -0.72
CA VAL A 69 -8.56 1.19 -2.05
C VAL A 69 -8.92 2.44 -2.82
N SER A 70 -8.57 2.50 -4.11
CA SER A 70 -8.72 3.70 -4.95
C SER A 70 -9.07 3.36 -6.40
N ASN A 71 -9.67 4.33 -7.08
CA ASN A 71 -9.82 4.35 -8.53
C ASN A 71 -9.23 5.61 -9.16
N ASN A 72 -8.43 6.37 -8.44
CA ASN A 72 -7.88 7.64 -8.90
C ASN A 72 -6.72 7.40 -9.86
N THR A 73 -6.77 8.04 -11.03
CA THR A 73 -5.84 7.77 -12.13
C THR A 73 -5.17 9.04 -12.67
N ASN A 74 -5.22 10.13 -11.91
CA ASN A 74 -4.49 11.34 -12.29
C ASN A 74 -2.98 11.05 -12.29
N MET A 75 -2.31 11.38 -13.37
CA MET A 75 -0.87 11.17 -13.55
C MET A 75 -0.10 12.48 -13.74
N GLU A 76 -0.78 13.61 -13.67
CA GLU A 76 -0.19 14.91 -14.03
C GLU A 76 0.01 15.83 -12.83
N THR A 77 -0.79 15.67 -11.78
CA THR A 77 -0.73 16.55 -10.61
C THR A 77 0.21 15.98 -9.56
N PRO A 78 1.38 16.60 -9.34
CA PRO A 78 2.28 16.14 -8.29
C PRO A 78 1.81 16.53 -6.89
N GLY A 79 2.42 15.93 -5.89
CA GLY A 79 2.24 16.27 -4.50
C GLY A 79 1.21 15.42 -3.76
N LEU A 80 1.07 15.72 -2.47
CA LEU A 80 0.27 14.94 -1.53
C LEU A 80 -1.24 14.94 -1.86
N GLY A 81 -1.73 15.98 -2.54
CA GLY A 81 -3.13 16.03 -2.98
C GLY A 81 -3.53 14.89 -3.92
N ASP A 82 -2.57 14.25 -4.55
CA ASP A 82 -2.78 13.15 -5.50
C ASP A 82 -2.22 11.80 -4.99
N GLN A 83 -2.11 11.68 -3.69
CA GLN A 83 -1.50 10.52 -3.01
C GLN A 83 -2.21 9.19 -3.28
N TYR A 84 -3.45 9.19 -3.73
CA TYR A 84 -4.22 7.98 -4.00
C TYR A 84 -4.34 7.64 -5.48
N SER A 85 -3.67 8.38 -6.35
CA SER A 85 -3.63 8.10 -7.78
C SER A 85 -2.49 7.14 -8.13
N VAL A 86 -2.73 6.27 -9.13
CA VAL A 86 -1.69 5.44 -9.72
C VAL A 86 -1.16 6.11 -10.99
N TYR A 87 0.15 6.15 -11.16
CA TYR A 87 0.76 6.74 -12.35
C TYR A 87 0.49 5.91 -13.62
N ALA A 88 0.31 4.62 -13.51
CA ALA A 88 0.04 3.71 -14.64
C ALA A 88 -1.38 3.81 -15.25
N LYS A 89 -2.15 4.85 -14.94
CA LYS A 89 -3.47 5.21 -15.54
C LYS A 89 -4.66 4.32 -15.18
N GLY A 90 -4.54 3.39 -14.31
CA GLY A 90 -5.61 2.47 -13.91
C GLY A 90 -5.06 1.28 -13.19
N GLY A 91 -5.92 0.37 -12.74
CA GLY A 91 -5.51 -0.88 -12.15
C GLY A 91 -4.77 -1.78 -13.14
N ALA A 92 -4.14 -2.84 -12.63
CA ALA A 92 -3.47 -3.82 -13.45
C ALA A 92 -4.45 -4.51 -14.40
N LYS A 93 -3.98 -4.86 -15.60
CA LYS A 93 -4.78 -5.57 -16.61
C LYS A 93 -6.13 -4.89 -16.91
N ASP A 94 -6.10 -3.55 -17.04
CA ASP A 94 -7.28 -2.74 -17.34
C ASP A 94 -8.37 -2.77 -16.25
N SER A 95 -8.06 -3.19 -15.03
CA SER A 95 -8.96 -3.07 -13.89
C SER A 95 -9.18 -1.59 -13.51
N LYS A 96 -10.25 -1.33 -12.76
CA LYS A 96 -10.62 0.05 -12.39
C LYS A 96 -10.17 0.43 -11.00
N LYS A 97 -9.98 -0.54 -10.13
CA LYS A 97 -9.64 -0.34 -8.72
C LYS A 97 -8.35 -1.05 -8.37
N PHE A 98 -7.65 -0.50 -7.41
CA PHE A 98 -6.38 -0.98 -6.91
C PHE A 98 -6.22 -0.54 -5.46
N ALA A 99 -5.17 -0.97 -4.78
CA ALA A 99 -4.84 -0.44 -3.46
C ALA A 99 -3.57 0.42 -3.51
N VAL A 100 -3.58 1.50 -2.74
CA VAL A 100 -2.41 2.34 -2.47
C VAL A 100 -1.93 2.01 -1.08
N GLY A 101 -0.63 1.74 -0.94
CA GLY A 101 0.02 1.57 0.34
C GLY A 101 0.83 2.80 0.72
N TYR A 102 0.74 3.20 1.98
CA TYR A 102 1.63 4.17 2.60
C TYR A 102 2.28 3.55 3.83
N TYR A 103 3.59 3.42 3.80
CA TYR A 103 4.39 2.94 4.92
C TYR A 103 4.68 4.09 5.88
N ASP A 104 3.93 4.16 6.97
CA ASP A 104 4.06 5.21 7.98
C ASP A 104 4.92 4.70 9.15
N SER A 105 6.21 4.89 9.03
CA SER A 105 7.17 4.45 10.05
C SER A 105 6.98 5.16 11.40
N TYR A 106 6.53 6.42 11.38
CA TYR A 106 6.29 7.16 12.61
C TYR A 106 5.13 6.58 13.42
N ASN A 107 3.95 6.46 12.81
CA ASN A 107 2.80 5.88 13.51
C ASN A 107 3.00 4.40 13.83
N ALA A 108 3.74 3.65 13.00
CA ALA A 108 4.16 2.29 13.32
C ALA A 108 5.00 2.25 14.60
N SER A 109 5.94 3.19 14.77
CA SER A 109 6.76 3.31 16.00
C SER A 109 5.92 3.67 17.24
N GLN A 110 4.77 4.31 17.06
CA GLN A 110 3.81 4.63 18.11
C GLN A 110 2.84 3.47 18.41
N GLY A 111 3.05 2.31 17.80
CA GLY A 111 2.23 1.12 18.02
C GLY A 111 0.87 1.16 17.31
N LYS A 112 0.68 2.03 16.31
CA LYS A 112 -0.56 2.08 15.53
C LYS A 112 -0.60 0.92 14.54
N ALA A 113 -1.46 -0.07 14.83
CA ALA A 113 -1.68 -1.18 13.93
C ALA A 113 -2.20 -0.67 12.57
N GLY A 114 -1.74 -1.30 11.49
CA GLY A 114 -2.12 -0.89 10.14
C GLY A 114 -1.31 0.27 9.55
N ALA A 115 -0.48 0.97 10.33
CA ALA A 115 0.45 1.99 9.82
C ALA A 115 1.54 1.39 8.92
N VAL A 116 1.90 0.13 9.14
CA VAL A 116 2.60 -0.71 8.16
C VAL A 116 1.53 -1.34 7.27
N PRO A 117 1.56 -1.13 5.94
CA PRO A 117 0.63 -1.82 5.05
C PRO A 117 0.72 -3.32 5.24
N THR A 118 -0.38 -3.95 5.63
CA THR A 118 -0.42 -5.35 6.07
C THR A 118 -1.63 -6.05 5.48
N VAL A 119 -1.42 -7.27 4.98
CA VAL A 119 -2.46 -8.22 4.62
C VAL A 119 -2.38 -9.39 5.57
N THR A 120 -3.47 -9.70 6.25
CA THR A 120 -3.62 -10.92 7.04
C THR A 120 -4.51 -11.91 6.31
N PHE A 121 -4.28 -13.19 6.54
CA PHE A 121 -5.08 -14.25 5.93
C PHE A 121 -5.78 -15.06 7.02
N SER A 122 -7.04 -15.44 6.79
CA SER A 122 -7.84 -16.23 7.73
C SER A 122 -7.33 -17.68 7.92
N LYS A 123 -6.45 -18.11 7.03
CA LYS A 123 -5.71 -19.38 7.08
C LYS A 123 -4.35 -19.20 6.39
N LYS A 124 -3.43 -20.14 6.55
CA LYS A 124 -2.18 -20.10 5.78
C LYS A 124 -2.46 -20.23 4.29
N VAL A 125 -1.80 -19.38 3.52
CA VAL A 125 -1.86 -19.34 2.05
C VAL A 125 -0.45 -19.40 1.49
N ASN A 126 -0.32 -19.80 0.23
CA ASN A 126 0.90 -19.66 -0.53
C ASN A 126 0.71 -18.51 -1.53
N PRO A 127 1.30 -17.33 -1.28
CA PRO A 127 1.23 -16.22 -2.23
C PRO A 127 1.94 -16.60 -3.53
N LEU A 128 1.30 -16.34 -4.66
CA LEU A 128 1.82 -16.69 -5.97
C LEU A 128 2.44 -15.49 -6.68
N ASN A 129 1.67 -14.41 -6.80
CA ASN A 129 2.13 -13.19 -7.46
C ASN A 129 1.28 -11.98 -7.03
N ILE A 130 1.82 -10.81 -7.33
CA ILE A 130 1.16 -9.52 -7.12
C ILE A 130 1.62 -8.55 -8.21
N TRP A 131 0.76 -7.62 -8.62
CA TRP A 131 1.12 -6.54 -9.50
C TRP A 131 1.43 -5.29 -8.67
N ILE A 132 2.55 -4.62 -8.99
CA ILE A 132 3.06 -3.45 -8.25
C ILE A 132 3.35 -2.33 -9.22
N SER A 133 3.07 -1.09 -8.81
CA SER A 133 3.41 0.13 -9.52
C SER A 133 3.65 1.28 -8.55
N ASN A 134 4.13 2.42 -9.08
CA ASN A 134 4.24 3.64 -8.30
C ASN A 134 2.93 4.43 -8.27
N SER A 135 2.66 5.08 -7.14
CA SER A 135 1.68 6.15 -7.09
C SER A 135 2.14 7.36 -7.91
N THR A 136 1.20 8.18 -8.36
CA THR A 136 1.51 9.44 -9.05
C THR A 136 2.36 10.33 -8.16
N TYR A 137 2.04 10.44 -6.86
CA TYR A 137 2.81 11.22 -5.91
C TYR A 137 4.29 10.80 -5.85
N ALA A 138 4.58 9.51 -5.69
CA ALA A 138 5.94 9.00 -5.63
C ALA A 138 6.66 9.16 -6.97
N PHE A 139 6.00 8.84 -8.09
CA PHE A 139 6.60 8.96 -9.42
C PHE A 139 7.00 10.41 -9.73
N CYS A 140 6.09 11.37 -9.51
CA CYS A 140 6.36 12.79 -9.75
C CYS A 140 7.44 13.34 -8.83
N TRP A 141 7.50 12.88 -7.59
CA TRP A 141 8.55 13.30 -6.66
C TRP A 141 9.95 12.91 -7.17
N TRP A 142 10.10 11.68 -7.66
CA TRP A 142 11.37 11.20 -8.20
C TRP A 142 11.75 11.81 -9.54
N THR A 143 10.78 12.16 -10.38
CA THR A 143 11.02 12.61 -11.75
C THR A 143 10.94 14.13 -11.92
N LEU A 144 10.08 14.82 -11.19
CA LEU A 144 9.85 16.26 -11.26
C LEU A 144 10.40 17.02 -10.05
N GLY A 145 10.62 16.35 -8.92
CA GLY A 145 11.16 16.96 -7.72
C GLY A 145 10.17 17.86 -6.96
N GLU A 146 8.87 17.60 -7.08
CA GLU A 146 7.85 18.40 -6.42
C GLU A 146 7.72 18.01 -4.94
N GLY A 147 7.71 19.01 -4.06
CA GLY A 147 7.59 18.80 -2.61
C GLY A 147 6.16 18.47 -2.17
N ASP A 148 6.05 17.93 -0.97
CA ASP A 148 4.78 17.46 -0.38
C ASP A 148 3.71 18.54 -0.25
N MET A 149 4.10 19.80 -0.10
CA MET A 149 3.20 20.93 0.10
C MET A 149 3.08 21.80 -1.16
N GLY A 150 3.39 21.25 -2.33
CA GLY A 150 3.37 22.01 -3.58
C GLY A 150 4.58 22.93 -3.77
N GLY A 151 5.60 22.79 -2.94
CA GLY A 151 6.87 23.48 -3.14
C GLY A 151 7.69 22.80 -4.24
N THR A 152 8.24 23.61 -5.16
CA THR A 152 9.10 23.08 -6.22
C THR A 152 10.50 22.83 -5.65
N ILE A 153 10.97 21.60 -5.75
CA ILE A 153 12.35 21.21 -5.48
C ILE A 153 12.95 20.60 -6.76
N ALA A 154 14.27 20.58 -6.84
CA ALA A 154 14.93 19.88 -7.95
C ALA A 154 14.67 18.36 -7.85
N PRO A 155 14.55 17.64 -8.96
CA PRO A 155 14.48 16.18 -8.90
C PRO A 155 15.65 15.61 -8.09
N PRO A 156 15.39 14.69 -7.16
CA PRO A 156 16.44 14.09 -6.34
C PRO A 156 17.32 13.17 -7.21
N GLU A 157 18.53 12.93 -6.75
CA GLU A 157 19.32 11.82 -7.28
C GLU A 157 18.56 10.50 -7.04
N LYS A 158 18.50 9.67 -8.09
CA LYS A 158 17.82 8.38 -7.95
C LYS A 158 18.69 7.43 -7.15
N VAL A 159 18.10 6.94 -6.06
CA VAL A 159 18.63 5.85 -5.25
C VAL A 159 17.58 4.73 -5.20
N ASP A 160 18.00 3.53 -4.82
CA ASP A 160 17.04 2.42 -4.73
C ASP A 160 15.91 2.74 -3.73
N ALA A 161 14.68 2.67 -4.21
CA ALA A 161 13.48 2.66 -3.39
C ALA A 161 12.86 1.26 -3.45
N ILE A 162 12.92 0.54 -2.34
CA ILE A 162 12.62 -0.89 -2.29
C ILE A 162 11.33 -1.11 -1.51
N LEU A 163 10.40 -1.86 -2.11
CA LEU A 163 9.27 -2.45 -1.42
C LEU A 163 9.68 -3.86 -0.97
N SER A 164 9.80 -4.05 0.34
CA SER A 164 10.11 -5.33 0.96
C SER A 164 8.82 -5.98 1.45
N MET A 165 8.42 -7.07 0.83
CA MET A 165 7.23 -7.84 1.20
C MET A 165 7.66 -8.99 2.09
N ARG A 166 7.28 -8.93 3.36
CA ARG A 166 7.73 -9.82 4.43
C ARG A 166 6.62 -10.78 4.81
N GLY A 167 6.87 -12.07 4.59
CA GLY A 167 5.95 -13.15 4.89
C GLY A 167 6.14 -13.72 6.30
N TYR A 168 5.04 -13.79 7.06
CA TYR A 168 5.02 -14.32 8.43
C TYR A 168 4.12 -15.55 8.49
N ALA A 169 4.50 -16.49 9.35
CA ALA A 169 3.64 -17.60 9.76
C ALA A 169 3.75 -17.79 11.27
N ASP A 170 2.59 -17.85 11.94
CA ASP A 170 2.50 -18.00 13.39
C ASP A 170 3.34 -16.93 14.15
N GLY A 171 3.29 -15.69 13.67
CA GLY A 171 4.02 -14.55 14.25
C GLY A 171 5.51 -14.48 13.95
N THR A 172 6.05 -15.43 13.17
CA THR A 172 7.48 -15.49 12.85
C THR A 172 7.75 -15.13 11.41
N LEU A 173 8.67 -14.19 11.17
CA LEU A 173 9.15 -13.85 9.83
C LEU A 173 9.79 -15.09 9.17
N LYS A 174 9.31 -15.46 8.00
CA LYS A 174 9.83 -16.60 7.23
C LYS A 174 10.79 -16.16 6.15
N LYS A 175 10.32 -15.33 5.23
CA LYS A 175 11.09 -14.81 4.09
C LYS A 175 10.58 -13.45 3.65
N GLU A 176 11.35 -12.79 2.80
CA GLU A 176 10.95 -11.56 2.13
C GLU A 176 11.20 -11.64 0.63
N VAL A 177 10.40 -10.89 -0.12
CA VAL A 177 10.59 -10.62 -1.55
C VAL A 177 10.72 -9.11 -1.71
N ALA A 178 11.75 -8.66 -2.40
CA ALA A 178 12.02 -7.25 -2.64
C ALA A 178 11.68 -6.88 -4.08
N PHE A 179 11.08 -5.69 -4.26
CA PHE A 179 10.82 -5.08 -5.56
C PHE A 179 11.31 -3.64 -5.56
N LYS A 180 12.08 -3.25 -6.58
CA LYS A 180 12.58 -1.89 -6.74
C LYS A 180 11.53 -1.01 -7.43
N LEU A 181 10.92 -0.10 -6.69
CA LEU A 181 10.06 0.97 -7.21
C LEU A 181 10.88 2.03 -7.95
N VAL A 182 12.11 2.24 -7.50
CA VAL A 182 13.16 3.00 -8.17
C VAL A 182 14.41 2.13 -8.18
N ASP A 183 15.02 1.98 -9.35
CA ASP A 183 16.23 1.20 -9.56
C ASP A 183 17.36 2.16 -9.93
N GLU A 184 18.29 2.38 -9.01
CA GLU A 184 19.42 3.29 -9.18
C GLU A 184 20.32 2.86 -10.34
N GLU A 185 20.64 1.57 -10.43
CA GLU A 185 21.53 1.03 -11.47
C GLU A 185 20.99 1.27 -12.87
N LYS A 186 19.66 1.15 -13.05
CA LYS A 186 18.99 1.35 -14.33
C LYS A 186 18.55 2.80 -14.57
N GLY A 187 18.62 3.66 -13.53
CA GLY A 187 18.03 4.99 -13.56
C GLY A 187 16.53 4.99 -13.80
N LEU A 188 15.84 3.91 -13.40
CA LEU A 188 14.43 3.66 -13.68
C LEU A 188 13.56 4.03 -12.47
N VAL A 189 12.53 4.83 -12.72
CA VAL A 189 11.37 4.96 -11.83
C VAL A 189 10.23 4.17 -12.48
N VAL A 190 9.71 3.16 -11.79
CA VAL A 190 8.65 2.30 -12.33
C VAL A 190 7.42 3.13 -12.68
N ASP A 191 6.94 3.02 -13.92
CA ASP A 191 5.82 3.78 -14.49
C ASP A 191 4.67 2.90 -14.99
N GLU A 192 4.85 1.58 -14.93
CA GLU A 192 3.87 0.58 -15.36
C GLU A 192 3.64 -0.46 -14.25
N TRP A 193 2.55 -1.20 -14.38
CA TRP A 193 2.31 -2.36 -13.53
C TRP A 193 3.29 -3.49 -13.85
N THR A 194 3.93 -4.02 -12.82
CA THR A 194 4.89 -5.13 -12.91
C THR A 194 4.41 -6.31 -12.09
N ASN A 195 4.37 -7.49 -12.70
CA ASN A 195 4.07 -8.74 -11.98
C ASN A 195 5.30 -9.19 -11.20
N VAL A 196 5.11 -9.47 -9.92
CA VAL A 196 6.16 -9.90 -8.99
C VAL A 196 5.83 -11.29 -8.45
N ASP A 197 6.77 -12.22 -8.58
CA ASP A 197 6.68 -13.57 -8.02
C ASP A 197 6.77 -13.53 -6.50
N LEU A 198 5.74 -14.00 -5.80
CA LEU A 198 5.70 -14.12 -4.35
C LEU A 198 5.89 -15.56 -3.85
N THR A 199 6.06 -16.52 -4.73
CA THR A 199 6.22 -17.93 -4.34
C THR A 199 7.37 -18.19 -3.36
N PRO A 200 8.48 -17.40 -3.35
CA PRO A 200 9.53 -17.56 -2.34
C PRO A 200 9.07 -17.34 -0.88
N LEU A 201 7.94 -16.64 -0.66
CA LEU A 201 7.42 -16.44 0.69
C LEU A 201 6.95 -17.75 1.35
N GLY A 202 6.55 -18.75 0.53
CA GLY A 202 6.01 -20.01 1.04
C GLY A 202 4.64 -19.85 1.69
N TRP A 203 4.30 -20.74 2.63
CA TRP A 203 3.04 -20.71 3.36
C TRP A 203 3.09 -19.70 4.50
N VAL A 204 2.23 -18.69 4.42
CA VAL A 204 2.17 -17.56 5.35
C VAL A 204 0.74 -17.24 5.76
N ASP A 205 0.55 -16.58 6.90
CA ASP A 205 -0.73 -16.05 7.35
C ASP A 205 -0.75 -14.51 7.41
N LYS A 206 0.38 -13.86 7.06
CA LYS A 206 0.50 -12.40 7.00
C LYS A 206 1.62 -11.98 6.06
N ILE A 207 1.39 -10.87 5.34
CA ILE A 207 2.41 -10.16 4.58
C ILE A 207 2.42 -8.70 5.06
N GLU A 208 3.61 -8.22 5.48
CA GLU A 208 3.86 -6.80 5.75
C GLU A 208 4.65 -6.20 4.59
N PHE A 209 4.26 -4.99 4.19
CA PHE A 209 4.90 -4.23 3.12
C PHE A 209 5.73 -3.11 3.74
N HIS A 210 7.04 -3.20 3.64
CA HIS A 210 7.98 -2.21 4.18
C HIS A 210 8.63 -1.44 3.03
N PHE A 211 8.69 -0.12 3.17
CA PHE A 211 9.40 0.76 2.26
C PHE A 211 10.81 1.01 2.80
N VAL A 212 11.82 0.73 1.99
CA VAL A 212 13.24 0.87 2.36
C VAL A 212 13.92 1.77 1.34
N CYS A 213 14.39 2.92 1.77
CA CYS A 213 15.08 3.89 0.94
C CYS A 213 16.05 4.71 1.79
N GLU A 214 17.27 4.92 1.29
CA GLU A 214 18.25 5.75 2.00
C GLU A 214 17.90 7.24 1.98
N ASN A 215 17.14 7.70 0.95
CA ASN A 215 16.59 9.03 0.95
C ASN A 215 15.36 9.09 1.86
N VAL A 216 15.55 9.62 3.06
CA VAL A 216 14.50 9.66 4.09
C VAL A 216 13.31 10.57 3.75
N ASN A 217 13.45 11.44 2.75
CA ASN A 217 12.39 12.33 2.27
C ASN A 217 11.54 11.69 1.17
N ALA A 218 11.93 10.52 0.66
CA ALA A 218 11.19 9.84 -0.40
C ALA A 218 9.78 9.47 0.09
N PRO A 219 8.73 9.74 -0.70
CA PRO A 219 7.38 9.31 -0.36
C PRO A 219 7.31 7.78 -0.28
N ALA A 220 6.93 7.26 0.87
CA ALA A 220 6.86 5.82 1.14
C ALA A 220 5.53 5.22 0.63
N TYR A 221 5.19 5.52 -0.63
CA TYR A 221 3.96 5.13 -1.31
C TYR A 221 4.22 4.12 -2.41
N PHE A 222 3.25 3.24 -2.62
CA PHE A 222 3.23 2.27 -3.71
C PHE A 222 1.80 1.88 -4.03
N CYS A 223 1.58 1.22 -5.19
CA CYS A 223 0.28 0.67 -5.56
C CYS A 223 0.40 -0.83 -5.77
N ILE A 224 -0.63 -1.56 -5.38
CA ILE A 224 -0.76 -3.01 -5.62
C ILE A 224 -2.10 -3.33 -6.25
N ASP A 225 -2.12 -4.42 -7.02
CA ASP A 225 -3.34 -5.00 -7.58
C ASP A 225 -3.16 -6.49 -7.81
N ASP A 226 -4.27 -7.21 -8.02
CA ASP A 226 -4.29 -8.62 -8.41
C ASP A 226 -3.35 -9.51 -7.57
N LEU A 227 -3.45 -9.41 -6.24
CA LEU A 227 -2.77 -10.36 -5.34
C LEU A 227 -3.40 -11.75 -5.49
N THR A 228 -2.65 -12.70 -6.00
CA THR A 228 -3.08 -14.09 -6.16
C THR A 228 -2.41 -14.99 -5.13
N VAL A 229 -3.21 -15.78 -4.44
CA VAL A 229 -2.75 -16.74 -3.44
C VAL A 229 -3.34 -18.12 -3.72
N ALA A 230 -2.61 -19.17 -3.37
CA ALA A 230 -3.13 -20.54 -3.34
C ALA A 230 -3.53 -20.91 -1.91
N THR A 231 -4.66 -21.58 -1.79
CA THR A 231 -5.19 -22.09 -0.53
C THR A 231 -5.50 -23.57 -0.63
N GLU A 232 -5.52 -24.28 0.51
CA GLU A 232 -6.00 -25.65 0.57
C GLU A 232 -7.52 -25.66 0.76
N LEU A 233 -8.22 -26.51 -0.03
CA LEU A 233 -9.60 -26.85 0.24
C LEU A 233 -9.64 -27.75 1.47
N ASN A 234 -10.33 -27.28 2.52
CA ASN A 234 -10.71 -28.15 3.63
C ASN A 234 -11.98 -28.93 3.23
N TYR A 235 -11.90 -30.24 3.22
CA TYR A 235 -13.04 -31.15 3.05
C TYR A 235 -13.70 -31.39 4.39
#